data_00484385a0c5e2fad7910c6df27366b0
#
_entry.id   00484385a0c5e2fad7910c6df27366b0
#
_cell.length_a   1.000
_cell.length_b   1.000
_cell.length_c   1.000
_cell.angle_alpha   90.00
_cell.angle_beta   90.00
_cell.angle_gamma   90.00
#
_symmetry.space_group_name_H-M   'P 1'
#
loop_
_entity.id
_entity.type
_entity.pdbx_description
1 polymer ?
#
loop_
_entity_poly.entity_id
_entity_poly.type
_entity_poly.pdbx_seq_one_letter_code
_entity_poly.pdbx_strand_id
1 'polypeptide(L)'
;MEVSMVKTLLSQVKEYKRDSILTPVFMILEVIFETLIPLLMASIINDGVMKGDLKHIYIVGAAMLVLAVGGLWSGAMGGKYGARASTGFAKNLRKAMYENIQTFSFSNIDKYSTSGLVTRLTTDVTNLQNAYQMILRMCMRSPMSLICAMAMAFYVNAKVACIYLIAVIVLGIFLFVLVRKTMGYFDAVFRKYDDLNESVQENVSAIRVVKAYSREEYEQSKFRKASENVYKMFVKAESLIVLNAPVMMLTVYGCILLISWIGAKMIVGGTMQVGDLSALLGYCMNILMSLMMLSMVFVMITMSIASGERVAEVINDRPDITDPENPVLTLPPDSRTRQASRLPAFTRRTGSPSSSPKAMASA
;
A
#
# COMPACT_ATOMS: atom_id res chain seq x y z
N MET A 1 6.94 7.12 -18.46
CA MET A 1 5.52 7.07 -18.03
C MET A 1 5.39 7.19 -16.52
N GLU A 2 6.11 6.41 -15.72
CA GLU A 2 6.05 6.42 -14.24
C GLU A 2 6.33 7.79 -13.59
N VAL A 3 7.35 8.53 -14.03
CA VAL A 3 7.69 9.83 -13.45
C VAL A 3 6.56 10.87 -13.67
N SER A 4 5.89 10.83 -14.82
CA SER A 4 4.74 11.70 -15.11
C SER A 4 3.55 11.36 -14.21
N MET A 5 3.25 10.07 -14.02
CA MET A 5 2.20 9.59 -13.12
C MET A 5 2.41 10.05 -11.69
N VAL A 6 3.61 9.81 -11.14
CA VAL A 6 3.94 10.20 -9.76
C VAL A 6 3.83 11.71 -9.57
N LYS A 7 4.28 12.51 -10.55
CA LYS A 7 4.15 13.97 -10.51
C LYS A 7 2.69 14.42 -10.51
N THR A 8 1.84 13.81 -11.35
CA THR A 8 0.40 14.11 -11.39
C THR A 8 -0.26 13.79 -10.07
N LEU A 9 -0.01 12.60 -9.50
CA LEU A 9 -0.59 12.19 -8.23
C LEU A 9 -0.11 13.09 -7.09
N LEU A 10 1.19 13.34 -6.95
CA LEU A 10 1.73 14.19 -5.89
C LEU A 10 1.27 15.65 -5.99
N SER A 11 0.94 16.13 -7.20
CA SER A 11 0.37 17.47 -7.37
C SER A 11 -0.98 17.63 -6.65
N GLN A 12 -1.71 16.54 -6.42
CA GLN A 12 -3.01 16.54 -5.75
C GLN A 12 -2.92 16.54 -4.22
N VAL A 13 -1.73 16.53 -3.63
CA VAL A 13 -1.55 16.69 -2.18
C VAL A 13 -2.01 18.09 -1.71
N LYS A 14 -1.83 19.13 -2.53
CA LYS A 14 -2.32 20.52 -2.34
C LYS A 14 -2.20 21.03 -0.90
N GLU A 15 -3.34 21.27 -0.25
CA GLU A 15 -3.45 21.82 1.12
C GLU A 15 -2.93 20.85 2.21
N TYR A 16 -2.80 19.57 1.93
CA TYR A 16 -2.36 18.54 2.89
C TYR A 16 -0.84 18.33 2.93
N LYS A 17 -0.04 19.19 2.25
CA LYS A 17 1.43 19.12 2.27
C LYS A 17 2.02 19.18 3.68
N ARG A 18 1.45 20.04 4.53
CA ARG A 18 1.89 20.18 5.94
C ARG A 18 1.67 18.89 6.72
N ASP A 19 0.50 18.27 6.61
CA ASP A 19 0.17 17.02 7.29
C ASP A 19 1.04 15.86 6.75
N SER A 20 1.35 15.88 5.45
CA SER A 20 2.23 14.90 4.81
C SER A 20 3.69 15.00 5.25
N ILE A 21 4.17 16.19 5.66
CA ILE A 21 5.52 16.38 6.19
C ILE A 21 5.54 16.08 7.70
N LEU A 22 4.51 16.46 8.44
CA LEU A 22 4.44 16.23 9.89
C LEU A 22 4.36 14.74 10.22
N THR A 23 3.70 13.93 9.38
CA THR A 23 3.58 12.49 9.61
C THR A 23 4.96 11.80 9.74
N PRO A 24 5.88 11.88 8.76
CA PRO A 24 7.22 11.34 8.89
C PRO A 24 8.00 11.88 10.09
N VAL A 25 7.88 13.17 10.40
CA VAL A 25 8.56 13.79 11.54
C VAL A 25 8.13 13.13 12.85
N PHE A 26 6.82 12.96 13.07
CA PHE A 26 6.33 12.27 14.27
C PHE A 26 6.69 10.78 14.30
N MET A 27 6.73 10.11 13.14
CA MET A 27 7.19 8.72 13.06
C MET A 27 8.67 8.57 13.42
N ILE A 28 9.52 9.50 12.98
CA ILE A 28 10.94 9.53 13.34
C ILE A 28 11.09 9.80 14.84
N LEU A 29 10.34 10.73 15.40
CA LEU A 29 10.38 11.05 16.83
C LEU A 29 9.95 9.85 17.69
N GLU A 30 8.89 9.13 17.27
CA GLU A 30 8.45 7.88 17.90
C GLU A 30 9.59 6.85 17.92
N VAL A 31 10.27 6.64 16.79
CA VAL A 31 11.40 5.70 16.66
C VAL A 31 12.54 6.08 17.60
N ILE A 32 12.87 7.37 17.73
CA ILE A 32 13.92 7.83 18.64
C ILE A 32 13.57 7.47 20.10
N PHE A 33 12.34 7.75 20.53
CA PHE A 33 11.90 7.38 21.88
C PHE A 33 11.91 5.87 22.10
N GLU A 34 11.42 5.09 21.15
CA GLU A 34 11.40 3.63 21.21
C GLU A 34 12.81 3.03 21.28
N THR A 35 13.75 3.59 20.53
CA THR A 35 15.13 3.09 20.47
C THR A 35 15.94 3.37 21.75
N LEU A 36 15.56 4.38 22.52
CA LEU A 36 16.23 4.70 23.80
C LEU A 36 15.82 3.74 24.94
N ILE A 37 14.66 3.12 24.87
CA ILE A 37 14.11 2.25 25.93
C ILE A 37 15.05 1.07 26.26
N PRO A 38 15.58 0.28 25.30
CA PRO A 38 16.50 -0.81 25.60
C PRO A 38 17.80 -0.34 26.25
N LEU A 39 18.29 0.85 25.90
CA LEU A 39 19.49 1.44 26.53
C LEU A 39 19.24 1.77 28.00
N LEU A 40 18.12 2.40 28.32
CA LEU A 40 17.76 2.71 29.72
C LEU A 40 17.51 1.42 30.52
N MET A 41 16.91 0.39 29.87
CA MET A 41 16.77 -0.90 30.52
C MET A 41 18.13 -1.54 30.87
N ALA A 42 19.12 -1.40 29.99
CA ALA A 42 20.49 -1.83 30.30
C ALA A 42 21.06 -1.07 31.54
N SER A 43 20.83 0.23 31.63
CA SER A 43 21.23 1.03 32.78
C SER A 43 20.58 0.58 34.10
N ILE A 44 19.26 0.29 34.05
CA ILE A 44 18.53 -0.29 35.20
C ILE A 44 19.16 -1.59 35.66
N ILE A 45 19.52 -2.49 34.73
CA ILE A 45 20.13 -3.78 35.07
C ILE A 45 21.54 -3.58 35.61
N ASN A 46 22.38 -2.83 34.90
CA ASN A 46 23.80 -2.70 35.20
C ASN A 46 24.08 -1.85 36.47
N ASP A 47 23.39 -0.72 36.59
CA ASP A 47 23.66 0.25 37.67
C ASP A 47 22.64 0.18 38.80
N GLY A 48 21.43 -0.24 38.51
CA GLY A 48 20.38 -0.40 39.52
C GLY A 48 20.42 -1.79 40.18
N VAL A 49 20.08 -2.83 39.40
CA VAL A 49 19.89 -4.19 39.96
C VAL A 49 21.24 -4.79 40.45
N MET A 50 22.28 -4.73 39.60
CA MET A 50 23.57 -5.34 39.94
C MET A 50 24.30 -4.64 41.08
N LYS A 51 24.05 -3.33 41.28
CA LYS A 51 24.62 -2.54 42.38
C LYS A 51 23.68 -2.38 43.57
N GLY A 52 22.40 -2.84 43.46
CA GLY A 52 21.41 -2.71 44.52
C GLY A 52 20.91 -1.27 44.77
N ASP A 53 21.08 -0.37 43.76
CA ASP A 53 20.67 1.05 43.89
C ASP A 53 19.20 1.23 43.45
N LEU A 54 18.29 1.17 44.43
CA LEU A 54 16.85 1.40 44.21
C LEU A 54 16.56 2.82 43.72
N LYS A 55 17.33 3.82 44.13
CA LYS A 55 17.15 5.20 43.72
C LYS A 55 17.40 5.34 42.21
N HIS A 56 18.44 4.72 41.70
CA HIS A 56 18.73 4.69 40.27
C HIS A 56 17.60 4.02 39.47
N ILE A 57 17.07 2.88 39.96
CA ILE A 57 15.95 2.19 39.33
C ILE A 57 14.70 3.09 39.22
N TYR A 58 14.33 3.82 40.28
CA TYR A 58 13.20 4.71 40.27
C TYR A 58 13.39 5.89 39.29
N ILE A 59 14.57 6.50 39.25
CA ILE A 59 14.85 7.64 38.36
C ILE A 59 14.82 7.20 36.89
N VAL A 60 15.52 6.12 36.55
CA VAL A 60 15.58 5.65 35.17
C VAL A 60 14.23 5.05 34.74
N GLY A 61 13.53 4.35 35.63
CA GLY A 61 12.17 3.86 35.40
C GLY A 61 11.18 4.99 35.11
N ALA A 62 11.27 6.10 35.86
CA ALA A 62 10.46 7.30 35.58
C ALA A 62 10.83 7.92 34.21
N ALA A 63 12.13 7.98 33.85
CA ALA A 63 12.56 8.45 32.55
C ALA A 63 12.04 7.55 31.41
N MET A 64 12.05 6.22 31.58
CA MET A 64 11.43 5.29 30.61
C MET A 64 9.94 5.52 30.43
N LEU A 65 9.21 5.80 31.52
CA LEU A 65 7.77 6.15 31.47
C LEU A 65 7.55 7.42 30.65
N VAL A 66 8.36 8.46 30.86
CA VAL A 66 8.29 9.71 30.10
C VAL A 66 8.53 9.47 28.61
N LEU A 67 9.55 8.66 28.27
CA LEU A 67 9.83 8.30 26.88
C LEU A 67 8.71 7.47 26.26
N ALA A 68 8.13 6.52 27.01
CA ALA A 68 7.01 5.72 26.54
C ALA A 68 5.76 6.59 26.25
N VAL A 69 5.45 7.54 27.13
CA VAL A 69 4.36 8.51 26.92
C VAL A 69 4.68 9.44 25.74
N GLY A 70 5.91 9.89 25.61
CA GLY A 70 6.39 10.68 24.46
C GLY A 70 6.24 9.91 23.14
N GLY A 71 6.61 8.63 23.13
CA GLY A 71 6.45 7.72 21.99
C GLY A 71 4.97 7.52 21.63
N LEU A 72 4.13 7.24 22.62
CA LEU A 72 2.69 7.11 22.44
C LEU A 72 2.07 8.39 21.83
N TRP A 73 2.41 9.55 22.37
CA TRP A 73 1.95 10.82 21.85
C TRP A 73 2.41 11.07 20.42
N SER A 74 3.67 10.81 20.12
CA SER A 74 4.25 10.94 18.78
C SER A 74 3.57 9.99 17.78
N GLY A 75 3.36 8.73 18.15
CA GLY A 75 2.65 7.74 17.34
C GLY A 75 1.20 8.14 17.08
N ALA A 76 0.49 8.64 18.09
CA ALA A 76 -0.88 9.14 17.96
C ALA A 76 -0.96 10.37 17.02
N MET A 77 -0.02 11.32 17.15
CA MET A 77 0.06 12.48 16.25
C MET A 77 0.41 12.07 14.83
N GLY A 78 1.40 11.21 14.64
CA GLY A 78 1.74 10.64 13.34
C GLY A 78 0.56 9.90 12.69
N GLY A 79 -0.20 9.14 13.47
CA GLY A 79 -1.44 8.50 13.04
C GLY A 79 -2.50 9.51 12.58
N LYS A 80 -2.73 10.55 13.37
CA LYS A 80 -3.71 11.61 13.09
C LYS A 80 -3.36 12.39 11.82
N TYR A 81 -2.13 12.88 11.71
CA TYR A 81 -1.68 13.63 10.53
C TYR A 81 -1.62 12.73 9.28
N GLY A 82 -1.17 11.48 9.43
CA GLY A 82 -1.16 10.51 8.33
C GLY A 82 -2.55 10.18 7.79
N ALA A 83 -3.53 10.01 8.67
CA ALA A 83 -4.92 9.81 8.27
C ALA A 83 -5.50 11.04 7.56
N ARG A 84 -5.26 12.25 8.08
CA ARG A 84 -5.70 13.49 7.44
C ARG A 84 -5.05 13.70 6.07
N ALA A 85 -3.74 13.45 5.97
CA ALA A 85 -3.01 13.57 4.72
C ALA A 85 -3.53 12.58 3.66
N SER A 86 -3.70 11.31 4.01
CA SER A 86 -4.14 10.28 3.08
C SER A 86 -5.60 10.43 2.64
N THR A 87 -6.50 10.72 3.58
CA THR A 87 -7.92 10.97 3.24
C THR A 87 -8.10 12.26 2.46
N GLY A 88 -7.34 13.30 2.80
CA GLY A 88 -7.31 14.56 2.06
C GLY A 88 -6.76 14.40 0.64
N PHE A 89 -5.69 13.63 0.48
CA PHE A 89 -5.16 13.25 -0.83
C PHE A 89 -6.22 12.52 -1.68
N ALA A 90 -6.88 11.52 -1.11
CA ALA A 90 -7.95 10.78 -1.80
C ALA A 90 -9.15 11.67 -2.18
N LYS A 91 -9.53 12.61 -1.30
CA LYS A 91 -10.55 13.63 -1.60
C LYS A 91 -10.17 14.44 -2.82
N ASN A 92 -8.92 14.93 -2.88
CA ASN A 92 -8.44 15.75 -3.99
C ASN A 92 -8.33 14.94 -5.30
N LEU A 93 -7.91 13.67 -5.22
CA LEU A 93 -7.92 12.77 -6.39
C LEU A 93 -9.34 12.58 -6.94
N ARG A 94 -10.31 12.25 -6.08
CA ARG A 94 -11.71 12.10 -6.50
C ARG A 94 -12.26 13.39 -7.12
N LYS A 95 -11.93 14.54 -6.51
CA LYS A 95 -12.34 15.84 -7.02
C LYS A 95 -11.75 16.09 -8.40
N ALA A 96 -10.41 15.93 -8.57
CA ALA A 96 -9.74 16.16 -9.83
C ALA A 96 -10.24 15.23 -10.95
N MET A 97 -10.45 13.94 -10.63
CA MET A 97 -11.03 12.99 -11.58
C MET A 97 -12.46 13.36 -11.97
N TYR A 98 -13.31 13.66 -10.98
CA TYR A 98 -14.69 14.00 -11.23
C TYR A 98 -14.84 15.27 -12.07
N GLU A 99 -14.08 16.32 -11.74
CA GLU A 99 -14.05 17.56 -12.51
C GLU A 99 -13.59 17.31 -13.96
N ASN A 100 -12.58 16.46 -14.17
CA ASN A 100 -12.12 16.12 -15.51
C ASN A 100 -13.13 15.28 -16.29
N ILE A 101 -13.79 14.30 -15.65
CA ILE A 101 -14.85 13.48 -16.27
C ILE A 101 -16.02 14.36 -16.78
N GLN A 102 -16.34 15.45 -16.07
CA GLN A 102 -17.42 16.37 -16.52
C GLN A 102 -17.04 17.14 -17.81
N THR A 103 -15.76 17.20 -18.17
CA THR A 103 -15.30 17.82 -19.41
C THR A 103 -15.19 16.84 -20.58
N PHE A 104 -15.34 15.54 -20.34
CA PHE A 104 -15.17 14.49 -21.33
C PHE A 104 -16.19 14.59 -22.46
N SER A 105 -15.75 14.32 -23.67
CA SER A 105 -16.60 14.08 -24.84
C SER A 105 -17.17 12.67 -24.80
N PHE A 106 -18.14 12.38 -25.68
CA PHE A 106 -18.73 11.03 -25.77
C PHE A 106 -17.70 9.97 -26.12
N SER A 107 -16.70 10.27 -26.94
CA SER A 107 -15.60 9.36 -27.29
C SER A 107 -14.75 8.97 -26.08
N ASN A 108 -14.45 9.93 -25.18
CA ASN A 108 -13.74 9.63 -23.94
C ASN A 108 -14.57 8.72 -23.02
N ILE A 109 -15.90 8.96 -22.89
CA ILE A 109 -16.78 8.15 -22.04
C ILE A 109 -16.86 6.71 -22.59
N ASP A 110 -16.93 6.53 -23.89
CA ASP A 110 -16.97 5.22 -24.53
C ASP A 110 -15.65 4.45 -24.31
N LYS A 111 -14.50 5.16 -24.33
CA LYS A 111 -13.18 4.57 -24.05
C LYS A 111 -13.10 3.94 -22.66
N TYR A 112 -13.64 4.59 -21.63
CA TYR A 112 -13.46 4.17 -20.23
C TYR A 112 -14.55 3.24 -19.70
N SER A 113 -15.70 3.14 -20.31
CA SER A 113 -16.93 2.55 -19.77
C SER A 113 -17.37 3.17 -18.42
N THR A 114 -18.66 3.19 -18.16
CA THR A 114 -19.19 3.77 -16.91
C THR A 114 -18.76 2.98 -15.66
N SER A 115 -18.77 1.65 -15.74
CA SER A 115 -18.31 0.78 -14.63
C SER A 115 -16.83 0.97 -14.32
N GLY A 116 -15.99 1.16 -15.36
CA GLY A 116 -14.57 1.43 -15.23
C GLY A 116 -14.29 2.76 -14.52
N LEU A 117 -15.00 3.82 -14.86
CA LEU A 117 -14.86 5.12 -14.18
C LEU A 117 -15.29 5.05 -12.71
N VAL A 118 -16.37 4.34 -12.40
CA VAL A 118 -16.81 4.13 -11.01
C VAL A 118 -15.75 3.38 -10.20
N THR A 119 -15.17 2.31 -10.75
CA THR A 119 -14.09 1.54 -10.10
C THR A 119 -12.87 2.42 -9.82
N ARG A 120 -12.48 3.28 -10.76
CA ARG A 120 -11.36 4.21 -10.60
C ARG A 120 -11.63 5.25 -9.50
N LEU A 121 -12.84 5.81 -9.44
CA LEU A 121 -13.25 6.79 -8.40
C LEU A 121 -13.38 6.17 -7.00
N THR A 122 -13.64 4.89 -6.89
CA THR A 122 -13.87 4.20 -5.61
C THR A 122 -12.66 3.35 -5.21
N THR A 123 -12.48 2.20 -5.84
CA THR A 123 -11.49 1.19 -5.45
C THR A 123 -10.06 1.66 -5.69
N ASP A 124 -9.75 2.19 -6.89
CA ASP A 124 -8.40 2.61 -7.22
C ASP A 124 -7.94 3.79 -6.36
N VAL A 125 -8.80 4.79 -6.13
CA VAL A 125 -8.48 5.90 -5.23
C VAL A 125 -8.31 5.41 -3.78
N THR A 126 -9.08 4.43 -3.34
CA THR A 126 -8.92 3.85 -1.99
C THR A 126 -7.60 3.09 -1.86
N ASN A 127 -7.19 2.33 -2.89
CA ASN A 127 -5.88 1.68 -2.93
C ASN A 127 -4.74 2.71 -2.84
N LEU A 128 -4.84 3.81 -3.60
CA LEU A 128 -3.87 4.90 -3.54
C LEU A 128 -3.85 5.61 -2.18
N GLN A 129 -5.01 5.81 -1.56
CA GLN A 129 -5.12 6.36 -0.20
C GLN A 129 -4.35 5.51 0.81
N ASN A 130 -4.56 4.18 0.78
CA ASN A 130 -3.90 3.24 1.67
C ASN A 130 -2.39 3.18 1.42
N ALA A 131 -1.98 3.13 0.15
CA ALA A 131 -0.57 3.17 -0.21
C ALA A 131 0.10 4.47 0.24
N TYR A 132 -0.54 5.63 0.02
CA TYR A 132 -0.01 6.92 0.44
C TYR A 132 0.13 7.00 1.97
N GLN A 133 -0.86 6.52 2.73
CA GLN A 133 -0.78 6.44 4.19
C GLN A 133 0.38 5.55 4.64
N MET A 134 0.56 4.41 3.99
CA MET A 134 1.62 3.46 4.30
C MET A 134 3.01 4.03 4.00
N ILE A 135 3.16 4.74 2.87
CA ILE A 135 4.39 5.45 2.51
C ILE A 135 4.73 6.48 3.58
N LEU A 136 3.79 7.34 3.96
CA LEU A 136 4.04 8.40 4.95
C LEU A 136 4.43 7.85 6.33
N ARG A 137 3.85 6.74 6.76
CA ARG A 137 4.08 6.17 8.10
C ARG A 137 5.19 5.14 8.13
N MET A 138 5.13 4.12 7.27
CA MET A 138 6.00 2.94 7.37
C MET A 138 7.29 3.09 6.58
N CYS A 139 7.24 3.77 5.42
CA CYS A 139 8.43 3.95 4.58
C CYS A 139 9.48 4.86 5.23
N MET A 140 9.07 5.74 6.15
CA MET A 140 10.01 6.54 6.95
C MET A 140 10.35 5.87 8.29
N ARG A 141 9.38 5.24 8.94
CA ARG A 141 9.60 4.55 10.23
C ARG A 141 10.59 3.40 10.10
N SER A 142 10.40 2.50 9.13
CA SER A 142 11.20 1.27 9.04
C SER A 142 12.68 1.50 8.77
N PRO A 143 13.11 2.32 7.79
CA PRO A 143 14.52 2.62 7.59
C PRO A 143 15.13 3.36 8.79
N MET A 144 14.37 4.31 9.39
CA MET A 144 14.87 5.07 10.53
C MET A 144 15.04 4.19 11.77
N SER A 145 14.09 3.27 12.03
CA SER A 145 14.20 2.28 13.11
C SER A 145 15.41 1.36 12.92
N LEU A 146 15.63 0.89 11.67
CA LEU A 146 16.79 0.07 11.33
C LEU A 146 18.11 0.84 11.59
N ILE A 147 18.21 2.09 11.14
CA ILE A 147 19.41 2.92 11.31
C ILE A 147 19.65 3.25 12.78
N CYS A 148 18.62 3.68 13.51
CA CYS A 148 18.74 4.02 14.93
C CYS A 148 19.09 2.78 15.77
N ALA A 149 18.40 1.65 15.57
CA ALA A 149 18.70 0.42 16.32
C ALA A 149 20.11 -0.11 16.00
N MET A 150 20.53 -0.03 14.73
CA MET A 150 21.90 -0.40 14.35
C MET A 150 22.94 0.53 14.98
N ALA A 151 22.74 1.85 14.93
CA ALA A 151 23.64 2.82 15.56
C ALA A 151 23.75 2.60 17.07
N MET A 152 22.62 2.34 17.75
CA MET A 152 22.61 2.04 19.18
C MET A 152 23.28 0.69 19.50
N ALA A 153 23.09 -0.32 18.65
CA ALA A 153 23.80 -1.60 18.81
C ALA A 153 25.33 -1.43 18.71
N PHE A 154 25.81 -0.61 17.76
CA PHE A 154 27.21 -0.27 17.63
C PHE A 154 27.73 0.54 18.83
N TYR A 155 26.91 1.43 19.39
CA TYR A 155 27.24 2.20 20.58
C TYR A 155 27.41 1.29 21.80
N VAL A 156 26.54 0.30 21.98
CA VAL A 156 26.61 -0.65 23.09
C VAL A 156 27.80 -1.62 22.94
N ASN A 157 27.90 -2.29 21.79
CA ASN A 157 29.03 -3.19 21.52
C ASN A 157 29.22 -3.42 20.02
N ALA A 158 30.30 -2.86 19.46
CA ALA A 158 30.60 -2.93 18.03
C ALA A 158 30.86 -4.37 17.53
N LYS A 159 31.47 -5.25 18.34
CA LYS A 159 31.72 -6.65 17.91
C LYS A 159 30.43 -7.44 17.72
N VAL A 160 29.50 -7.27 18.63
CA VAL A 160 28.18 -7.94 18.54
C VAL A 160 27.32 -7.29 17.47
N ALA A 161 27.41 -5.96 17.30
CA ALA A 161 26.68 -5.24 16.27
C ALA A 161 27.04 -5.70 14.83
N CYS A 162 28.26 -6.14 14.58
CA CYS A 162 28.67 -6.73 13.30
C CYS A 162 27.84 -7.95 12.93
N ILE A 163 27.33 -8.72 13.90
CA ILE A 163 26.45 -9.89 13.64
C ILE A 163 25.14 -9.40 13.00
N TYR A 164 24.56 -8.32 13.53
CA TYR A 164 23.36 -7.73 12.96
C TYR A 164 23.58 -7.18 11.56
N LEU A 165 24.72 -6.51 11.35
CA LEU A 165 25.07 -5.96 10.05
C LEU A 165 25.13 -7.06 8.98
N ILE A 166 25.80 -8.17 9.30
CA ILE A 166 25.87 -9.33 8.41
C ILE A 166 24.48 -9.92 8.18
N ALA A 167 23.69 -10.10 9.23
CA ALA A 167 22.33 -10.64 9.12
C ALA A 167 21.43 -9.77 8.24
N VAL A 168 21.49 -8.43 8.43
CA VAL A 168 20.71 -7.47 7.62
C VAL A 168 21.11 -7.52 6.15
N ILE A 169 22.42 -7.60 5.85
CA ILE A 169 22.91 -7.70 4.47
C ILE A 169 22.45 -9.02 3.84
N VAL A 170 22.63 -10.15 4.54
CA VAL A 170 22.23 -11.47 4.04
C VAL A 170 20.73 -11.54 3.80
N LEU A 171 19.92 -11.07 4.76
CA LEU A 171 18.46 -11.00 4.61
C LEU A 171 18.04 -10.03 3.50
N GLY A 172 18.70 -8.87 3.41
CA GLY A 172 18.41 -7.89 2.36
C GLY A 172 18.63 -8.48 0.95
N ILE A 173 19.75 -9.18 0.75
CA ILE A 173 20.05 -9.88 -0.51
C ILE A 173 19.01 -10.98 -0.74
N PHE A 174 18.72 -11.79 0.28
CA PHE A 174 17.71 -12.85 0.18
C PHE A 174 16.34 -12.30 -0.24
N LEU A 175 15.86 -11.25 0.44
CA LEU A 175 14.58 -10.61 0.12
C LEU A 175 14.57 -10.02 -1.28
N PHE A 176 15.64 -9.36 -1.69
CA PHE A 176 15.75 -8.80 -3.05
C PHE A 176 15.65 -9.89 -4.12
N VAL A 177 16.38 -11.00 -3.94
CA VAL A 177 16.35 -12.15 -4.87
C VAL A 177 14.96 -12.81 -4.85
N LEU A 178 14.37 -12.97 -3.66
CA LEU A 178 13.04 -13.55 -3.48
C LEU A 178 11.98 -12.75 -4.23
N VAL A 179 11.92 -11.44 -3.97
CA VAL A 179 10.96 -10.53 -4.62
C VAL A 179 11.12 -10.56 -6.14
N ARG A 180 12.36 -10.43 -6.63
CA ARG A 180 12.62 -10.43 -8.07
C ARG A 180 12.18 -11.75 -8.76
N LYS A 181 12.43 -12.90 -8.14
CA LYS A 181 11.97 -14.19 -8.66
C LYS A 181 10.45 -14.33 -8.58
N THR A 182 9.86 -13.95 -7.48
CA THR A 182 8.42 -14.07 -7.25
C THR A 182 7.63 -13.21 -8.24
N MET A 183 8.07 -11.99 -8.54
CA MET A 183 7.43 -11.12 -9.55
C MET A 183 7.36 -11.80 -10.92
N GLY A 184 8.45 -12.44 -11.38
CA GLY A 184 8.45 -13.18 -12.64
C GLY A 184 7.46 -14.35 -12.68
N TYR A 185 7.23 -15.02 -11.55
CA TYR A 185 6.21 -16.07 -11.47
C TYR A 185 4.79 -15.51 -11.46
N PHE A 186 4.56 -14.39 -10.78
CA PHE A 186 3.25 -13.73 -10.80
C PHE A 186 2.87 -13.23 -12.19
N ASP A 187 3.80 -12.65 -12.95
CA ASP A 187 3.55 -12.28 -14.34
C ASP A 187 3.12 -13.46 -15.19
N ALA A 188 3.71 -14.64 -14.95
CA ALA A 188 3.30 -15.87 -15.63
C ALA A 188 1.92 -16.38 -15.15
N VAL A 189 1.61 -16.22 -13.86
CA VAL A 189 0.28 -16.53 -13.29
C VAL A 189 -0.79 -15.67 -13.94
N PHE A 190 -0.57 -14.35 -14.04
CA PHE A 190 -1.55 -13.43 -14.63
C PHE A 190 -1.84 -13.78 -16.09
N ARG A 191 -0.82 -14.10 -16.89
CA ARG A 191 -1.02 -14.58 -18.28
C ARG A 191 -1.87 -15.85 -18.33
N LYS A 192 -1.66 -16.80 -17.39
CA LYS A 192 -2.49 -18.01 -17.32
C LYS A 192 -3.90 -17.74 -16.81
N TYR A 193 -4.08 -16.70 -16.02
CA TYR A 193 -5.38 -16.24 -15.60
C TYR A 193 -6.17 -15.61 -16.76
N ASP A 194 -5.47 -14.89 -17.64
CA ASP A 194 -6.07 -14.33 -18.86
C ASP A 194 -6.54 -15.45 -19.81
N ASP A 195 -5.72 -16.48 -20.03
CA ASP A 195 -6.08 -17.68 -20.80
C ASP A 195 -7.34 -18.36 -20.23
N LEU A 196 -7.46 -18.43 -18.89
CA LEU A 196 -8.63 -18.98 -18.20
C LEU A 196 -9.88 -18.12 -18.42
N ASN A 197 -9.75 -16.81 -18.24
CA ASN A 197 -10.84 -15.86 -18.43
C ASN A 197 -11.36 -15.87 -19.87
N GLU A 198 -10.47 -15.91 -20.85
CA GLU A 198 -10.84 -16.02 -22.27
C GLU A 198 -11.61 -17.30 -22.53
N SER A 199 -11.17 -18.44 -21.99
CA SER A 199 -11.88 -19.72 -22.11
C SER A 199 -13.28 -19.68 -21.50
N VAL A 200 -13.45 -19.02 -20.34
CA VAL A 200 -14.77 -18.83 -19.70
C VAL A 200 -15.66 -17.93 -20.53
N GLN A 201 -15.13 -16.81 -21.00
CA GLN A 201 -15.88 -15.84 -21.81
C GLN A 201 -16.36 -16.44 -23.12
N GLU A 202 -15.48 -17.21 -23.81
CA GLU A 202 -15.83 -17.96 -25.02
C GLU A 202 -16.98 -18.94 -24.76
N ASN A 203 -16.85 -19.75 -23.70
CA ASN A 203 -17.85 -20.76 -23.35
C ASN A 203 -19.22 -20.12 -22.99
N VAL A 204 -19.22 -19.08 -22.14
CA VAL A 204 -20.45 -18.40 -21.73
C VAL A 204 -21.13 -17.71 -22.91
N SER A 205 -20.35 -17.09 -23.79
CA SER A 205 -20.89 -16.45 -25.01
C SER A 205 -21.49 -17.45 -25.97
N ALA A 206 -20.86 -18.63 -26.12
CA ALA A 206 -21.29 -19.68 -27.02
C ALA A 206 -22.11 -20.79 -26.34
N ILE A 207 -22.63 -20.57 -25.14
CA ILE A 207 -23.28 -21.63 -24.33
C ILE A 207 -24.43 -22.34 -25.05
N ARG A 208 -25.19 -21.62 -25.87
CA ARG A 208 -26.28 -22.21 -26.69
C ARG A 208 -25.76 -23.20 -27.73
N VAL A 209 -24.59 -22.90 -28.31
CA VAL A 209 -23.95 -23.79 -29.29
C VAL A 209 -23.43 -25.04 -28.58
N VAL A 210 -22.73 -24.86 -27.43
CA VAL A 210 -22.24 -25.98 -26.60
C VAL A 210 -23.37 -26.93 -26.25
N LYS A 211 -24.54 -26.40 -25.83
CA LYS A 211 -25.75 -27.17 -25.52
C LYS A 211 -26.36 -27.86 -26.76
N ALA A 212 -26.42 -27.17 -27.88
CA ALA A 212 -27.00 -27.70 -29.10
C ALA A 212 -26.21 -28.91 -29.67
N TYR A 213 -24.87 -28.90 -29.46
CA TYR A 213 -24.00 -29.97 -29.93
C TYR A 213 -23.56 -30.96 -28.82
N SER A 214 -24.18 -30.86 -27.62
CA SER A 214 -23.83 -31.73 -26.45
C SER A 214 -22.33 -31.81 -26.18
N ARG A 215 -21.64 -30.67 -26.19
CA ARG A 215 -20.16 -30.59 -26.01
C ARG A 215 -19.74 -30.17 -24.62
N GLU A 216 -20.61 -30.33 -23.60
CA GLU A 216 -20.34 -29.92 -22.22
C GLU A 216 -19.10 -30.59 -21.63
N GLU A 217 -18.90 -31.89 -21.86
CA GLU A 217 -17.72 -32.59 -21.32
C GLU A 217 -16.42 -32.08 -21.90
N TYR A 218 -16.40 -31.76 -23.20
CA TYR A 218 -15.24 -31.17 -23.84
C TYR A 218 -14.89 -29.81 -23.22
N GLU A 219 -15.87 -28.93 -23.06
CA GLU A 219 -15.69 -27.60 -22.48
C GLU A 219 -15.29 -27.68 -21.01
N GLN A 220 -15.86 -28.60 -20.23
CA GLN A 220 -15.43 -28.86 -18.86
C GLN A 220 -13.97 -29.34 -18.79
N SER A 221 -13.55 -30.20 -19.73
CA SER A 221 -12.15 -30.66 -19.81
C SER A 221 -11.21 -29.51 -20.16
N LYS A 222 -11.59 -28.64 -21.11
CA LYS A 222 -10.84 -27.44 -21.52
C LYS A 222 -10.65 -26.50 -20.31
N PHE A 223 -11.75 -26.18 -19.60
CA PHE A 223 -11.73 -25.36 -18.39
C PHE A 223 -10.85 -25.99 -17.29
N ARG A 224 -11.01 -27.28 -17.03
CA ARG A 224 -10.20 -27.99 -16.01
C ARG A 224 -8.71 -27.90 -16.31
N LYS A 225 -8.29 -28.06 -17.56
CA LYS A 225 -6.88 -27.90 -17.96
C LYS A 225 -6.37 -26.47 -17.74
N ALA A 226 -7.16 -25.47 -18.12
CA ALA A 226 -6.80 -24.07 -17.91
C ALA A 226 -6.69 -23.74 -16.42
N SER A 227 -7.66 -24.16 -15.61
CA SER A 227 -7.68 -24.01 -14.15
C SER A 227 -6.50 -24.72 -13.48
N GLU A 228 -6.17 -25.95 -13.91
CA GLU A 228 -5.02 -26.71 -13.40
C GLU A 228 -3.68 -26.00 -13.71
N ASN A 229 -3.56 -25.37 -14.87
CA ASN A 229 -2.37 -24.59 -15.21
C ASN A 229 -2.23 -23.36 -14.32
N VAL A 230 -3.32 -22.62 -14.06
CA VAL A 230 -3.33 -21.50 -13.11
C VAL A 230 -2.93 -21.99 -11.72
N TYR A 231 -3.55 -23.07 -11.23
CA TYR A 231 -3.23 -23.67 -9.94
C TYR A 231 -1.75 -24.00 -9.79
N LYS A 232 -1.17 -24.73 -10.77
CA LYS A 232 0.26 -25.11 -10.75
C LYS A 232 1.19 -23.91 -10.70
N MET A 233 0.87 -22.86 -11.46
CA MET A 233 1.68 -21.65 -11.46
C MET A 233 1.53 -20.85 -10.17
N PHE A 234 0.31 -20.77 -9.61
CA PHE A 234 0.06 -20.16 -8.31
C PHE A 234 0.82 -20.88 -7.20
N VAL A 235 0.75 -22.20 -7.12
CA VAL A 235 1.50 -22.99 -6.12
C VAL A 235 3.00 -22.72 -6.22
N LYS A 236 3.57 -22.60 -7.41
CA LYS A 236 4.98 -22.25 -7.59
C LYS A 236 5.31 -20.84 -7.10
N ALA A 237 4.45 -19.85 -7.37
CA ALA A 237 4.66 -18.49 -6.91
C ALA A 237 4.55 -18.41 -5.37
N GLU A 238 3.49 -18.99 -4.81
CA GLU A 238 3.22 -19.01 -3.36
C GLU A 238 4.29 -19.78 -2.58
N SER A 239 4.79 -20.91 -3.10
CA SER A 239 5.84 -21.69 -2.42
C SER A 239 7.12 -20.88 -2.20
N LEU A 240 7.43 -19.92 -3.07
CA LEU A 240 8.54 -19.00 -2.87
C LEU A 240 8.24 -17.98 -1.76
N ILE A 241 7.02 -17.42 -1.75
CA ILE A 241 6.61 -16.44 -0.73
C ILE A 241 6.60 -17.10 0.66
N VAL A 242 6.06 -18.30 0.76
CA VAL A 242 6.00 -19.04 2.04
C VAL A 242 7.40 -19.27 2.62
N LEU A 243 8.43 -19.42 1.78
CA LEU A 243 9.82 -19.57 2.23
C LEU A 243 10.34 -18.33 3.00
N ASN A 244 9.74 -17.16 2.79
CA ASN A 244 10.13 -15.94 3.48
C ASN A 244 10.03 -16.06 5.01
N ALA A 245 8.92 -16.58 5.53
CA ALA A 245 8.70 -16.66 6.97
C ALA A 245 9.70 -17.61 7.69
N PRO A 246 9.95 -18.85 7.22
CA PRO A 246 10.97 -19.71 7.81
C PRO A 246 12.39 -19.13 7.78
N VAL A 247 12.80 -18.50 6.68
CA VAL A 247 14.15 -17.89 6.59
C VAL A 247 14.28 -16.71 7.54
N MET A 248 13.26 -15.86 7.64
CA MET A 248 13.23 -14.76 8.62
C MET A 248 13.34 -15.29 10.04
N MET A 249 12.53 -16.29 10.42
CA MET A 249 12.58 -16.92 11.75
C MET A 249 13.92 -17.55 12.04
N LEU A 250 14.49 -18.29 11.09
CA LEU A 250 15.82 -18.89 11.23
C LEU A 250 16.88 -17.82 11.49
N THR A 251 16.82 -16.70 10.79
CA THR A 251 17.76 -15.60 10.97
C THR A 251 17.58 -14.93 12.33
N VAL A 252 16.31 -14.68 12.76
CA VAL A 252 16.01 -14.10 14.07
C VAL A 252 16.59 -14.97 15.19
N TYR A 253 16.21 -16.25 15.22
CA TYR A 253 16.69 -17.17 16.27
C TYR A 253 18.18 -17.45 16.15
N GLY A 254 18.73 -17.53 14.95
CA GLY A 254 20.17 -17.64 14.72
C GLY A 254 20.93 -16.45 15.30
N CYS A 255 20.47 -15.23 15.06
CA CYS A 255 21.05 -14.02 15.66
C CYS A 255 20.95 -14.05 17.20
N ILE A 256 19.76 -14.36 17.75
CA ILE A 256 19.56 -14.44 19.20
C ILE A 256 20.52 -15.45 19.83
N LEU A 257 20.68 -16.65 19.25
CA LEU A 257 21.58 -17.68 19.76
C LEU A 257 23.05 -17.24 19.69
N LEU A 258 23.49 -16.67 18.55
CA LEU A 258 24.87 -16.19 18.39
C LEU A 258 25.19 -15.05 19.35
N ILE A 259 24.28 -14.10 19.49
CA ILE A 259 24.46 -12.95 20.39
C ILE A 259 24.47 -13.39 21.85
N SER A 260 23.56 -14.30 22.24
CA SER A 260 23.54 -14.84 23.59
C SER A 260 24.82 -15.61 23.89
N TRP A 261 25.30 -16.43 22.96
CA TRP A 261 26.55 -17.19 23.15
C TRP A 261 27.77 -16.29 23.24
N ILE A 262 27.97 -15.39 22.29
CA ILE A 262 29.09 -14.48 22.24
C ILE A 262 29.02 -13.50 23.42
N GLY A 263 27.83 -12.95 23.70
CA GLY A 263 27.56 -12.06 24.80
C GLY A 263 27.85 -12.72 26.17
N ALA A 264 27.40 -13.95 26.39
CA ALA A 264 27.70 -14.69 27.62
C ALA A 264 29.20 -14.88 27.81
N LYS A 265 29.96 -15.24 26.75
CA LYS A 265 31.43 -15.32 26.83
C LYS A 265 32.08 -13.98 27.17
N MET A 266 31.56 -12.87 26.60
CA MET A 266 32.06 -11.54 26.87
C MET A 266 31.73 -11.07 28.30
N ILE A 267 30.59 -11.46 28.86
CA ILE A 267 30.18 -11.17 30.23
C ILE A 267 31.10 -11.91 31.20
N VAL A 268 31.33 -13.22 31.02
CA VAL A 268 32.24 -14.02 31.83
C VAL A 268 33.67 -13.49 31.74
N GLY A 269 34.08 -13.00 30.56
CA GLY A 269 35.37 -12.34 30.34
C GLY A 269 35.47 -10.91 30.87
N GLY A 270 34.41 -10.35 31.46
CA GLY A 270 34.42 -9.01 32.07
C GLY A 270 34.42 -7.86 31.03
N THR A 271 34.20 -8.13 29.76
CA THR A 271 34.23 -7.12 28.67
C THR A 271 32.85 -6.56 28.29
N MET A 272 31.77 -7.08 28.86
CA MET A 272 30.39 -6.66 28.63
C MET A 272 29.53 -6.89 29.89
N GLN A 273 28.56 -6.05 30.13
CA GLN A 273 27.62 -6.18 31.25
C GLN A 273 26.34 -6.93 30.83
N VAL A 274 25.61 -7.45 31.83
CA VAL A 274 24.36 -8.22 31.56
C VAL A 274 23.27 -7.37 30.92
N GLY A 275 23.17 -6.11 31.37
CA GLY A 275 22.19 -5.18 30.78
C GLY A 275 22.48 -4.86 29.31
N ASP A 276 23.79 -4.79 28.95
CA ASP A 276 24.17 -4.56 27.54
C ASP A 276 23.69 -5.69 26.62
N LEU A 277 23.81 -6.94 27.09
CA LEU A 277 23.27 -8.09 26.36
C LEU A 277 21.76 -8.00 26.19
N SER A 278 21.03 -7.60 27.25
CA SER A 278 19.58 -7.39 27.19
C SER A 278 19.19 -6.33 26.16
N ALA A 279 19.90 -5.19 26.16
CA ALA A 279 19.66 -4.13 25.16
C ALA A 279 19.93 -4.61 23.73
N LEU A 280 21.04 -5.33 23.52
CA LEU A 280 21.37 -5.89 22.21
C LEU A 280 20.31 -6.85 21.72
N LEU A 281 19.75 -7.73 22.56
CA LEU A 281 18.63 -8.60 22.19
C LEU A 281 17.39 -7.81 21.79
N GLY A 282 17.10 -6.69 22.49
CA GLY A 282 16.02 -5.76 22.12
C GLY A 282 16.25 -5.12 20.74
N TYR A 283 17.47 -4.64 20.47
CA TYR A 283 17.80 -4.08 19.16
C TYR A 283 17.75 -5.13 18.04
N CYS A 284 18.11 -6.38 18.32
CA CYS A 284 17.96 -7.47 17.36
C CYS A 284 16.52 -7.58 16.85
N MET A 285 15.56 -7.61 17.78
CA MET A 285 14.16 -7.68 17.42
C MET A 285 13.70 -6.47 16.61
N ASN A 286 14.07 -5.26 17.00
CA ASN A 286 13.71 -4.04 16.28
C ASN A 286 14.29 -4.00 14.86
N ILE A 287 15.55 -4.41 14.67
CA ILE A 287 16.21 -4.45 13.35
C ILE A 287 15.46 -5.42 12.42
N LEU A 288 15.19 -6.63 12.89
CA LEU A 288 14.58 -7.67 12.07
C LEU A 288 13.11 -7.37 11.75
N MET A 289 12.35 -6.85 12.73
CA MET A 289 10.96 -6.38 12.51
C MET A 289 10.91 -5.21 11.52
N SER A 290 11.86 -4.28 11.59
CA SER A 290 11.94 -3.16 10.66
C SER A 290 12.20 -3.62 9.21
N LEU A 291 13.04 -4.64 9.03
CA LEU A 291 13.31 -5.21 7.73
C LEU A 291 12.07 -5.94 7.16
N MET A 292 11.34 -6.66 7.99
CA MET A 292 10.09 -7.32 7.63
C MET A 292 9.01 -6.32 7.21
N MET A 293 8.86 -5.22 7.97
CA MET A 293 7.96 -4.11 7.63
C MET A 293 8.33 -3.46 6.29
N LEU A 294 9.61 -3.24 6.04
CA LEU A 294 10.08 -2.64 4.78
C LEU A 294 9.72 -3.52 3.57
N SER A 295 9.85 -4.84 3.71
CA SER A 295 9.42 -5.79 2.67
C SER A 295 7.92 -5.69 2.38
N MET A 296 7.09 -5.61 3.42
CA MET A 296 5.63 -5.47 3.27
C MET A 296 5.24 -4.15 2.57
N VAL A 297 5.89 -3.06 2.93
CA VAL A 297 5.67 -1.74 2.29
C VAL A 297 6.00 -1.80 0.81
N PHE A 298 7.09 -2.44 0.43
CA PHE A 298 7.49 -2.57 -0.97
C PHE A 298 6.43 -3.32 -1.80
N VAL A 299 5.91 -4.44 -1.29
CA VAL A 299 4.84 -5.20 -1.96
C VAL A 299 3.58 -4.33 -2.15
N MET A 300 3.18 -3.60 -1.10
CA MET A 300 1.98 -2.76 -1.14
C MET A 300 2.11 -1.60 -2.15
N ILE A 301 3.28 -0.97 -2.23
CA ILE A 301 3.55 0.08 -3.22
C ILE A 301 3.43 -0.50 -4.64
N THR A 302 4.05 -1.66 -4.89
CA THR A 302 4.01 -2.32 -6.19
C THR A 302 2.57 -2.63 -6.63
N MET A 303 1.73 -3.15 -5.73
CA MET A 303 0.31 -3.41 -6.02
C MET A 303 -0.49 -2.14 -6.32
N SER A 304 -0.07 -1.00 -5.78
CA SER A 304 -0.78 0.27 -5.95
C SER A 304 -0.38 1.04 -7.23
N ILE A 305 0.72 0.66 -7.90
CA ILE A 305 1.19 1.32 -9.12
C ILE A 305 0.12 1.25 -10.23
N ALA A 306 -0.46 0.08 -10.46
CA ALA A 306 -1.49 -0.11 -11.48
C ALA A 306 -2.74 0.77 -11.21
N SER A 307 -3.17 0.90 -9.96
CA SER A 307 -4.25 1.83 -9.57
C SER A 307 -3.84 3.28 -9.80
N GLY A 308 -2.56 3.62 -9.56
CA GLY A 308 -2.00 4.94 -9.81
C GLY A 308 -2.01 5.33 -11.29
N GLU A 309 -1.64 4.41 -12.16
CA GLU A 309 -1.66 4.61 -13.61
C GLU A 309 -3.07 4.88 -14.13
N ARG A 310 -4.06 4.06 -13.71
CA ARG A 310 -5.46 4.23 -14.12
C ARG A 310 -6.06 5.55 -13.63
N VAL A 311 -5.73 5.99 -12.42
CA VAL A 311 -6.20 7.26 -11.87
C VAL A 311 -5.51 8.44 -12.57
N ALA A 312 -4.19 8.37 -12.78
CA ALA A 312 -3.45 9.41 -13.48
C ALA A 312 -3.87 9.55 -14.95
N GLU A 313 -4.20 8.43 -15.61
CA GLU A 313 -4.75 8.44 -16.97
C GLU A 313 -6.01 9.31 -17.03
N VAL A 314 -7.00 9.07 -16.15
CA VAL A 314 -8.25 9.85 -16.11
C VAL A 314 -7.99 11.33 -15.78
N ILE A 315 -7.04 11.65 -14.89
CA ILE A 315 -6.73 13.05 -14.53
C ILE A 315 -6.06 13.79 -15.69
N ASN A 316 -5.23 13.10 -16.49
CA ASN A 316 -4.44 13.71 -17.57
C ASN A 316 -5.13 13.64 -18.94
N ASP A 317 -6.18 12.83 -19.08
CA ASP A 317 -6.89 12.71 -20.35
C ASP A 317 -7.63 14.02 -20.71
N ARG A 318 -7.60 14.38 -21.96
CA ARG A 318 -8.21 15.62 -22.45
C ARG A 318 -9.40 15.30 -23.33
N PRO A 319 -10.45 16.10 -23.31
CA PRO A 319 -11.56 15.93 -24.24
C PRO A 319 -11.08 16.14 -25.68
N ASP A 320 -11.55 15.27 -26.60
CA ASP A 320 -11.26 15.39 -28.02
C ASP A 320 -11.94 16.62 -28.64
N ILE A 321 -13.02 17.09 -28.03
CA ILE A 321 -13.77 18.28 -28.44
C ILE A 321 -13.47 19.37 -27.42
N THR A 322 -12.75 20.40 -27.87
CA THR A 322 -12.42 21.60 -27.07
C THR A 322 -12.98 22.83 -27.74
N ASP A 323 -13.36 23.83 -26.93
CA ASP A 323 -13.78 25.12 -27.47
C ASP A 323 -12.63 25.74 -28.26
N PRO A 324 -12.91 26.41 -29.40
CA PRO A 324 -11.91 27.13 -30.17
C PRO A 324 -11.38 28.32 -29.35
N GLU A 325 -10.16 28.80 -29.68
CA GLU A 325 -9.50 29.90 -28.97
C GLU A 325 -10.36 31.19 -28.89
N ASN A 326 -11.27 31.38 -29.89
CA ASN A 326 -12.26 32.48 -29.91
C ASN A 326 -13.67 31.90 -30.06
N PRO A 327 -14.32 31.48 -28.99
CA PRO A 327 -15.67 30.90 -29.08
C PRO A 327 -16.71 31.95 -29.46
N VAL A 328 -17.59 31.61 -30.38
CA VAL A 328 -18.72 32.47 -30.74
C VAL A 328 -19.78 32.36 -29.65
N LEU A 329 -19.81 33.34 -28.74
CA LEU A 329 -20.73 33.36 -27.59
C LEU A 329 -22.20 33.69 -27.97
N THR A 330 -22.45 34.30 -29.12
CA THR A 330 -23.78 34.67 -29.62
C THR A 330 -23.98 34.10 -30.99
N LEU A 331 -24.95 33.23 -31.13
CA LEU A 331 -25.38 32.77 -32.45
C LEU A 331 -26.17 33.88 -33.17
N PRO A 332 -25.90 34.13 -34.46
CA PRO A 332 -26.71 35.06 -35.26
C PRO A 332 -28.20 34.60 -35.24
N PRO A 333 -29.18 35.53 -35.25
CA PRO A 333 -30.59 35.20 -35.15
C PRO A 333 -31.07 34.16 -36.17
N ASP A 334 -30.44 34.12 -37.35
CA ASP A 334 -30.78 33.19 -38.45
C ASP A 334 -30.26 31.73 -38.25
N SER A 335 -29.36 31.50 -37.33
CA SER A 335 -28.77 30.17 -37.13
C SER A 335 -29.71 29.19 -36.45
N ARG A 336 -30.71 29.68 -35.69
CA ARG A 336 -31.70 28.85 -34.99
C ARG A 336 -32.70 28.17 -35.96
N THR A 337 -33.02 28.83 -37.07
CA THR A 337 -33.97 28.32 -38.07
C THR A 337 -33.34 27.27 -38.98
N ARG A 338 -32.03 27.37 -39.30
CA ARG A 338 -31.35 26.39 -40.17
C ARG A 338 -31.02 25.07 -39.47
N GLN A 339 -30.80 25.06 -38.16
CA GLN A 339 -30.55 23.83 -37.41
C GLN A 339 -31.86 23.04 -37.12
N ALA A 340 -32.95 23.74 -36.84
CA ALA A 340 -34.26 23.11 -36.63
C ALA A 340 -34.79 22.38 -37.88
N SER A 341 -34.41 22.83 -39.09
CA SER A 341 -34.83 22.21 -40.36
C SER A 341 -33.97 20.98 -40.76
N ARG A 342 -32.84 20.72 -40.09
CA ARG A 342 -31.95 19.57 -40.38
C ARG A 342 -32.08 18.42 -39.37
N LEU A 343 -32.77 18.61 -38.25
CA LEU A 343 -33.08 17.52 -37.33
C LEU A 343 -34.33 16.78 -37.87
N PRO A 344 -34.26 15.44 -38.07
CA PRO A 344 -35.47 14.67 -38.38
C PRO A 344 -36.47 14.91 -37.26
N ALA A 345 -37.72 15.23 -37.66
CA ALA A 345 -38.81 15.51 -36.73
C ALA A 345 -38.92 14.35 -35.71
N PHE A 346 -38.46 14.61 -34.51
CA PHE A 346 -38.72 13.74 -33.38
C PHE A 346 -40.21 13.89 -33.07
N THR A 347 -41.04 13.01 -33.65
CA THR A 347 -42.47 12.97 -33.38
C THR A 347 -42.67 12.69 -31.90
N ARG A 348 -42.96 13.75 -31.16
CA ARG A 348 -43.49 13.67 -29.80
C ARG A 348 -44.78 12.84 -29.90
N ARG A 349 -44.74 11.57 -29.54
CA ARG A 349 -45.97 10.85 -29.18
C ARG A 349 -46.50 11.51 -27.90
N THR A 350 -47.42 12.45 -28.11
CA THR A 350 -48.29 12.96 -27.05
C THR A 350 -49.27 11.84 -26.72
N GLY A 351 -48.92 11.00 -25.77
CA GLY A 351 -49.88 10.16 -25.07
C GLY A 351 -50.73 11.08 -24.18
N SER A 352 -51.98 11.23 -24.49
CA SER A 352 -52.95 11.90 -23.64
C SER A 352 -53.04 11.27 -22.27
N PRO A 353 -53.10 12.05 -21.18
CA PRO A 353 -53.37 11.51 -19.87
C PRO A 353 -54.88 11.30 -19.71
N SER A 354 -55.32 10.07 -19.68
CA SER A 354 -56.67 9.76 -19.21
C SER A 354 -56.64 9.24 -17.79
N SER A 355 -57.38 9.98 -16.94
CA SER A 355 -58.11 9.58 -15.73
C SER A 355 -57.34 9.18 -14.44
N SER A 356 -57.37 10.11 -13.54
CA SER A 356 -57.75 10.09 -12.12
C SER A 356 -57.51 8.86 -11.25
N PRO A 357 -56.95 9.06 -10.06
CA PRO A 357 -56.78 8.00 -9.04
C PRO A 357 -58.04 7.89 -8.17
N LYS A 358 -58.51 6.67 -7.95
CA LYS A 358 -59.36 6.36 -6.80
C LYS A 358 -58.52 5.69 -5.71
N ALA A 359 -58.63 6.28 -4.57
CA ALA A 359 -58.20 5.76 -3.29
C ALA A 359 -58.78 4.37 -3.00
N MET A 360 -57.96 3.50 -2.41
CA MET A 360 -58.47 2.52 -1.47
C MET A 360 -57.40 2.29 -0.40
N ALA A 361 -57.78 2.65 0.83
CA ALA A 361 -57.08 2.36 2.08
C ALA A 361 -57.40 0.92 2.49
N SER A 362 -56.60 0.40 3.42
CA SER A 362 -56.78 -0.74 4.34
C SER A 362 -56.66 -2.16 3.77
N ALA A 363 -55.59 -2.84 4.08
CA ALA A 363 -55.44 -3.94 5.04
C ALA A 363 -53.96 -4.30 5.20
#